data_56008881801422d6cc3f2a6c1ca0ed1d
#
_entry.id   56008881801422d6cc3f2a6c1ca0ed1d
#
_cell.length_a   1.000
_cell.length_b   1.000
_cell.length_c   1.000
_cell.angle_alpha   90.00
_cell.angle_beta   90.00
_cell.angle_gamma   90.00
#
_symmetry.space_group_name_H-M   'P 1'
#
loop_
_entity.id
_entity.type
_entity.pdbx_description
1 polymer ?
#
loop_
_entity_poly.entity_id
_entity_poly.type
_entity_poly.pdbx_seq_one_letter_code
_entity_poly.pdbx_strand_id
1 'polypeptide(L)'
;STSYFPLQQYGLRLIFVDIDRETLNYDLDQLRRAINERTKAVLAVNLLGNPNDFNEIDAILKGSSAVLLEDNCESLGAKLAGRQAGTFGLMGTFSSFFSHHISTMEGGCVVTDDEELYHIMLSLRAHGWTRDLPHYNRVTGQKSTDPFDESFKFVLPGYNLRPLEMSGALGTEQLKKLPDLIRVRRDNAAYLKNLVSNDFGVTIQKEIGESSWFGFSL
;
A
#
# COMPACT_ATOMS: atom_id res chain seq x y z
N SER A 1 7.43 5.74 -10.51
CA SER A 1 7.22 4.68 -11.53
C SER A 1 6.89 3.33 -10.90
N THR A 2 7.45 3.00 -9.74
CA THR A 2 7.26 1.70 -9.06
C THR A 2 5.80 1.38 -8.78
N SER A 3 4.99 2.36 -8.39
CA SER A 3 3.57 2.17 -8.07
C SER A 3 2.74 1.72 -9.29
N TYR A 4 2.96 2.32 -10.47
CA TYR A 4 2.08 2.07 -11.62
C TYR A 4 2.66 1.09 -12.65
N PHE A 5 3.98 0.89 -12.69
CA PHE A 5 4.63 0.04 -13.69
C PHE A 5 4.13 -1.41 -13.69
N PRO A 6 3.87 -2.06 -12.54
CA PRO A 6 3.29 -3.41 -12.52
C PRO A 6 1.94 -3.50 -13.25
N LEU A 7 1.10 -2.48 -13.12
CA LEU A 7 -0.21 -2.44 -13.80
C LEU A 7 -0.03 -2.41 -15.32
N GLN A 8 0.95 -1.65 -15.80
CA GLN A 8 1.30 -1.58 -17.22
C GLN A 8 1.86 -2.91 -17.73
N GLN A 9 2.70 -3.59 -16.95
CA GLN A 9 3.25 -4.91 -17.31
C GLN A 9 2.15 -5.96 -17.54
N TYR A 10 1.05 -5.86 -16.82
CA TYR A 10 -0.12 -6.73 -16.99
C TYR A 10 -1.12 -6.23 -18.03
N GLY A 11 -0.72 -5.27 -18.88
CA GLY A 11 -1.49 -4.82 -20.02
C GLY A 11 -2.64 -3.86 -19.68
N LEU A 12 -2.68 -3.32 -18.48
CA LEU A 12 -3.66 -2.31 -18.11
C LEU A 12 -3.29 -0.96 -18.73
N ARG A 13 -4.27 -0.28 -19.30
CA ARG A 13 -4.10 1.09 -19.77
C ARG A 13 -4.16 2.04 -18.59
N LEU A 14 -3.08 2.78 -18.37
CA LEU A 14 -2.98 3.76 -17.31
C LEU A 14 -3.64 5.08 -17.71
N ILE A 15 -4.36 5.67 -16.78
CA ILE A 15 -4.86 7.04 -16.82
C ILE A 15 -4.30 7.73 -15.58
N PHE A 16 -3.44 8.71 -15.79
CA PHE A 16 -2.90 9.51 -14.70
C PHE A 16 -3.90 10.59 -14.32
N VAL A 17 -4.10 10.74 -13.03
CA VAL A 17 -4.86 11.83 -12.41
C VAL A 17 -3.86 12.72 -11.70
N ASP A 18 -3.96 14.01 -11.89
CA ASP A 18 -3.04 14.97 -11.27
C ASP A 18 -3.29 15.09 -9.77
N ILE A 19 -2.39 15.76 -9.09
CA ILE A 19 -2.50 16.00 -7.66
C ILE A 19 -3.22 17.31 -7.37
N ASP A 20 -3.90 17.36 -6.25
CA ASP A 20 -4.26 18.61 -5.59
C ASP A 20 -3.01 19.26 -5.00
N ARG A 21 -2.79 20.55 -5.27
CA ARG A 21 -1.55 21.25 -4.89
C ARG A 21 -1.38 21.45 -3.39
N GLU A 22 -2.47 21.46 -2.63
CA GLU A 22 -2.42 21.65 -1.18
C GLU A 22 -2.09 20.34 -0.47
N THR A 23 -2.72 19.25 -0.90
CA THR A 23 -2.61 17.95 -0.22
C THR A 23 -1.54 17.05 -0.81
N LEU A 24 -1.15 17.26 -2.07
CA LEU A 24 -0.28 16.41 -2.90
C LEU A 24 -0.86 15.00 -3.15
N ASN A 25 -2.09 14.77 -2.75
CA ASN A 25 -2.85 13.56 -3.05
C ASN A 25 -3.75 13.81 -4.29
N TYR A 26 -4.62 12.88 -4.65
CA TYR A 26 -5.46 13.02 -5.84
C TYR A 26 -6.23 14.35 -5.90
N ASP A 27 -6.23 14.98 -7.07
CA ASP A 27 -7.30 15.90 -7.47
C ASP A 27 -8.59 15.08 -7.66
N LEU A 28 -9.48 15.16 -6.68
CA LEU A 28 -10.70 14.34 -6.62
C LEU A 28 -11.68 14.67 -7.74
N ASP A 29 -11.68 15.91 -8.26
CA ASP A 29 -12.51 16.27 -9.39
C ASP A 29 -11.99 15.67 -10.69
N GLN A 30 -10.68 15.60 -10.88
CA GLN A 30 -10.09 14.89 -11.99
C GLN A 30 -10.31 13.38 -11.87
N LEU A 31 -10.17 12.82 -10.67
CA LEU A 31 -10.47 11.40 -10.42
C LEU A 31 -11.90 11.08 -10.81
N ARG A 32 -12.87 11.88 -10.37
CA ARG A 32 -14.29 11.69 -10.69
C ARG A 32 -14.56 11.69 -12.21
N ARG A 33 -13.89 12.57 -12.96
CA ARG A 33 -13.99 12.62 -14.43
C ARG A 33 -13.31 11.44 -15.13
N ALA A 34 -12.28 10.84 -14.51
CA ALA A 34 -11.53 9.73 -15.08
C ALA A 34 -12.23 8.37 -14.95
N ILE A 35 -13.09 8.21 -13.92
CA ILE A 35 -13.81 6.96 -13.66
C ILE A 35 -14.88 6.72 -14.74
N ASN A 36 -14.89 5.52 -15.30
CA ASN A 36 -15.87 5.08 -16.29
C ASN A 36 -16.06 3.55 -16.24
N GLU A 37 -16.95 3.01 -17.06
CA GLU A 37 -17.30 1.58 -17.08
C GLU A 37 -16.08 0.64 -17.37
N ARG A 38 -15.03 1.16 -17.99
CA ARG A 38 -13.80 0.40 -18.29
C ARG A 38 -12.77 0.49 -17.17
N THR A 39 -12.97 1.35 -16.18
CA THR A 39 -12.05 1.48 -15.05
C THR A 39 -12.10 0.20 -14.21
N LYS A 40 -10.94 -0.44 -14.02
CA LYS A 40 -10.82 -1.70 -13.27
C LYS A 40 -10.27 -1.48 -11.86
N ALA A 41 -9.38 -0.50 -11.70
CA ALA A 41 -8.78 -0.19 -10.41
C ALA A 41 -8.44 1.30 -10.32
N VAL A 42 -8.46 1.81 -9.11
CA VAL A 42 -7.85 3.07 -8.71
C VAL A 42 -6.69 2.71 -7.77
N LEU A 43 -5.48 3.19 -8.07
CA LEU A 43 -4.33 2.99 -7.22
C LEU A 43 -4.00 4.31 -6.50
N ALA A 44 -4.44 4.44 -5.27
CA ALA A 44 -4.20 5.62 -4.46
C ALA A 44 -2.83 5.52 -3.77
N VAL A 45 -1.95 6.48 -4.05
CA VAL A 45 -0.69 6.64 -3.35
C VAL A 45 -0.89 7.63 -2.21
N ASN A 46 -0.58 7.22 -0.97
CA ASN A 46 -0.62 8.08 0.21
C ASN A 46 0.72 8.80 0.34
N LEU A 47 0.88 9.86 -0.47
CA LEU A 47 2.16 10.52 -0.72
C LEU A 47 2.71 11.22 0.53
N LEU A 48 4.00 11.01 0.80
CA LEU A 48 4.76 11.60 1.91
C LEU A 48 4.15 11.34 3.31
N GLY A 49 3.32 10.30 3.41
CA GLY A 49 2.68 9.91 4.66
C GLY A 49 1.31 10.52 4.90
N ASN A 50 0.80 11.33 3.97
CA ASN A 50 -0.52 11.95 4.07
C ASN A 50 -1.58 11.02 3.46
N PRO A 51 -2.58 10.53 4.22
CA PRO A 51 -3.61 9.68 3.66
C PRO A 51 -4.48 10.44 2.65
N ASN A 52 -4.94 9.75 1.60
CA ASN A 52 -5.96 10.30 0.71
C ASN A 52 -7.30 10.49 1.44
N ASP A 53 -8.18 11.30 0.89
CA ASP A 53 -9.57 11.39 1.35
C ASP A 53 -10.36 10.17 0.85
N PHE A 54 -10.25 9.08 1.61
CA PHE A 54 -10.90 7.82 1.26
C PHE A 54 -12.43 7.89 1.32
N ASN A 55 -13.01 8.82 2.08
CA ASN A 55 -14.46 9.01 2.11
C ASN A 55 -14.94 9.54 0.75
N GLU A 56 -14.22 10.52 0.19
CA GLU A 56 -14.55 11.06 -1.14
C GLU A 56 -14.21 10.05 -2.25
N ILE A 57 -13.10 9.31 -2.14
CA ILE A 57 -12.78 8.25 -3.10
C ILE A 57 -13.87 7.18 -3.12
N ASP A 58 -14.33 6.72 -1.97
CA ASP A 58 -15.44 5.77 -1.86
C ASP A 58 -16.74 6.31 -2.50
N ALA A 59 -17.03 7.59 -2.27
CA ALA A 59 -18.18 8.25 -2.89
C ALA A 59 -18.05 8.32 -4.41
N ILE A 60 -16.84 8.57 -4.94
CA ILE A 60 -16.55 8.58 -6.38
C ILE A 60 -16.70 7.18 -6.98
N LEU A 61 -16.25 6.15 -6.28
CA LEU A 61 -16.29 4.76 -6.75
C LEU A 61 -17.67 4.10 -6.58
N LYS A 62 -18.57 4.73 -5.85
CA LYS A 62 -19.91 4.19 -5.60
C LYS A 62 -20.66 3.92 -6.90
N GLY A 63 -21.06 2.66 -7.10
CA GLY A 63 -21.73 2.21 -8.33
C GLY A 63 -20.77 1.88 -9.49
N SER A 64 -19.48 2.07 -9.34
CA SER A 64 -18.43 1.56 -10.23
C SER A 64 -18.05 0.12 -9.88
N SER A 65 -17.55 -0.63 -10.87
CA SER A 65 -16.93 -1.94 -10.65
C SER A 65 -15.43 -1.84 -10.35
N ALA A 66 -14.87 -0.64 -10.31
CA ALA A 66 -13.46 -0.42 -10.03
C ALA A 66 -13.12 -0.71 -8.57
N VAL A 67 -12.02 -1.39 -8.35
CA VAL A 67 -11.49 -1.66 -7.00
C VAL A 67 -10.50 -0.58 -6.59
N LEU A 68 -10.46 -0.25 -5.30
CA LEU A 68 -9.43 0.61 -4.73
C LEU A 68 -8.23 -0.23 -4.29
N LEU A 69 -7.04 0.18 -4.70
CA LEU A 69 -5.75 -0.32 -4.23
C LEU A 69 -4.99 0.84 -3.57
N GLU A 70 -4.25 0.55 -2.53
CA GLU A 70 -3.51 1.57 -1.80
C GLU A 70 -2.01 1.31 -1.84
N ASP A 71 -1.23 2.31 -2.23
CA ASP A 71 0.22 2.32 -2.05
C ASP A 71 0.57 3.14 -0.80
N ASN A 72 1.00 2.42 0.24
CA ASN A 72 1.35 2.97 1.55
C ASN A 72 2.85 2.87 1.83
N CYS A 73 3.66 2.76 0.80
CA CYS A 73 5.11 2.67 0.98
C CYS A 73 5.65 3.82 1.80
N GLU A 74 5.07 5.02 1.68
CA GLU A 74 5.45 6.22 2.42
C GLU A 74 4.52 6.55 3.61
N SER A 75 3.51 5.73 3.90
CA SER A 75 2.44 6.10 4.84
C SER A 75 2.17 5.09 5.95
N LEU A 76 3.16 4.26 6.28
CA LEU A 76 3.03 3.33 7.41
C LEU A 76 2.72 4.10 8.71
N GLY A 77 1.58 3.78 9.32
CA GLY A 77 1.09 4.41 10.54
C GLY A 77 0.24 5.67 10.32
N ALA A 78 0.01 6.09 9.06
CA ALA A 78 -0.97 7.12 8.74
C ALA A 78 -2.39 6.62 8.97
N LYS A 79 -3.31 7.54 9.34
CA LYS A 79 -4.71 7.22 9.60
C LYS A 79 -5.66 8.27 9.04
N LEU A 80 -6.85 7.82 8.65
CA LEU A 80 -7.98 8.70 8.39
C LEU A 80 -9.15 8.27 9.30
N ALA A 81 -9.67 9.20 10.08
CA ALA A 81 -10.76 8.96 11.05
C ALA A 81 -10.49 7.74 11.98
N GLY A 82 -9.24 7.58 12.43
CA GLY A 82 -8.80 6.48 13.31
C GLY A 82 -8.53 5.15 12.60
N ARG A 83 -8.89 5.00 11.32
CA ARG A 83 -8.62 3.81 10.51
C ARG A 83 -7.26 3.91 9.82
N GLN A 84 -6.48 2.84 9.82
CA GLN A 84 -5.15 2.80 9.22
C GLN A 84 -5.22 2.94 7.69
N ALA A 85 -4.37 3.78 7.11
CA ALA A 85 -4.11 3.74 5.68
C ALA A 85 -3.57 2.36 5.27
N GLY A 86 -3.94 1.91 4.08
CA GLY A 86 -3.67 0.54 3.62
C GLY A 86 -4.80 -0.45 3.89
N THR A 87 -5.86 -0.04 4.57
CA THR A 87 -7.01 -0.90 4.87
C THR A 87 -8.32 -0.41 4.27
N PHE A 88 -8.32 0.71 3.53
CA PHE A 88 -9.53 1.27 2.90
C PHE A 88 -9.88 0.57 1.58
N GLY A 89 -8.88 0.14 0.82
CA GLY A 89 -9.07 -0.57 -0.45
C GLY A 89 -9.12 -2.08 -0.31
N LEU A 90 -9.23 -2.75 -1.47
CA LEU A 90 -9.18 -4.20 -1.58
C LEU A 90 -7.83 -4.77 -1.09
N MET A 91 -6.75 -4.04 -1.36
CA MET A 91 -5.39 -4.36 -0.92
C MET A 91 -4.62 -3.08 -0.63
N GLY A 92 -3.71 -3.16 0.34
CA GLY A 92 -2.74 -2.12 0.64
C GLY A 92 -1.32 -2.66 0.63
N THR A 93 -0.38 -1.91 0.04
CA THR A 93 1.05 -2.25 0.02
C THR A 93 1.83 -1.40 0.99
N PHE A 94 2.85 -1.97 1.63
CA PHE A 94 3.78 -1.28 2.51
C PHE A 94 5.21 -1.68 2.15
N SER A 95 6.14 -0.74 2.24
CA SER A 95 7.55 -1.00 2.01
C SER A 95 8.32 -1.04 3.32
N SER A 96 9.26 -1.96 3.41
CA SER A 96 10.29 -1.99 4.44
C SER A 96 11.69 -1.83 3.84
N PHE A 97 11.78 -1.14 2.69
CA PHE A 97 13.03 -0.73 2.09
C PHE A 97 13.82 0.19 3.03
N PHE A 98 15.14 0.24 2.90
CA PHE A 98 16.03 0.84 3.91
C PHE A 98 15.70 2.30 4.28
N SER A 99 15.09 3.07 3.39
CA SER A 99 14.78 4.50 3.60
C SER A 99 13.36 4.76 4.13
N HIS A 100 12.55 3.72 4.36
CA HIS A 100 11.16 3.87 4.79
C HIS A 100 11.03 3.96 6.33
N HIS A 101 9.80 4.00 6.84
CA HIS A 101 9.52 4.18 8.28
C HIS A 101 10.21 3.12 9.15
N ILE A 102 10.23 1.87 8.69
CA ILE A 102 11.00 0.76 9.26
C ILE A 102 11.76 0.10 8.13
N SER A 103 12.89 -0.54 8.44
CA SER A 103 13.75 -1.13 7.42
C SER A 103 14.04 -2.59 7.72
N THR A 104 13.88 -3.42 6.68
CA THR A 104 14.38 -4.81 6.67
C THR A 104 15.45 -5.01 5.60
N MET A 105 16.15 -3.95 5.21
CA MET A 105 17.03 -3.78 4.05
C MET A 105 16.22 -3.74 2.75
N GLU A 106 15.69 -4.84 2.31
CA GLU A 106 14.70 -4.99 1.24
C GLU A 106 13.47 -5.71 1.81
N GLY A 107 12.30 -5.39 1.29
CA GLY A 107 11.07 -6.06 1.67
C GLY A 107 9.84 -5.17 1.67
N GLY A 108 8.74 -5.77 2.06
CA GLY A 108 7.44 -5.12 2.17
C GLY A 108 6.36 -6.13 2.51
N CYS A 109 5.15 -5.64 2.65
CA CYS A 109 3.99 -6.51 2.81
C CYS A 109 2.80 -5.99 2.01
N VAL A 110 1.92 -6.91 1.67
CA VAL A 110 0.59 -6.61 1.13
C VAL A 110 -0.43 -7.08 2.16
N VAL A 111 -1.42 -6.25 2.42
CA VAL A 111 -2.53 -6.56 3.34
C VAL A 111 -3.84 -6.61 2.58
N THR A 112 -4.71 -7.53 2.94
CA THR A 112 -6.06 -7.68 2.41
C THR A 112 -6.94 -8.45 3.39
N ASP A 113 -8.24 -8.18 3.36
CA ASP A 113 -9.24 -8.97 4.08
C ASP A 113 -9.85 -10.08 3.19
N ASP A 114 -9.46 -10.14 1.91
CA ASP A 114 -9.92 -11.15 0.95
C ASP A 114 -9.08 -12.43 1.06
N GLU A 115 -9.68 -13.51 1.55
CA GLU A 115 -9.02 -14.80 1.75
C GLU A 115 -8.53 -15.42 0.43
N GLU A 116 -9.25 -15.25 -0.66
CA GLU A 116 -8.85 -15.78 -1.96
C GLU A 116 -7.59 -15.07 -2.47
N LEU A 117 -7.58 -13.73 -2.43
CA LEU A 117 -6.41 -12.94 -2.80
C LEU A 117 -5.21 -13.25 -1.89
N TYR A 118 -5.43 -13.42 -0.59
CA TYR A 118 -4.37 -13.82 0.33
C TYR A 118 -3.74 -15.15 -0.07
N HIS A 119 -4.54 -16.18 -0.37
CA HIS A 119 -4.05 -17.49 -0.82
C HIS A 119 -3.34 -17.40 -2.18
N ILE A 120 -3.88 -16.63 -3.12
CA ILE A 120 -3.24 -16.37 -4.42
C ILE A 120 -1.84 -15.74 -4.20
N MET A 121 -1.73 -14.72 -3.37
CA MET A 121 -0.45 -14.04 -3.08
C MET A 121 0.55 -14.97 -2.38
N LEU A 122 0.11 -15.81 -1.45
CA LEU A 122 0.97 -16.82 -0.81
C LEU A 122 1.60 -17.76 -1.83
N SER A 123 0.81 -18.18 -2.82
CA SER A 123 1.29 -19.05 -3.90
C SER A 123 2.20 -18.28 -4.87
N LEU A 124 1.77 -17.09 -5.32
CA LEU A 124 2.51 -16.26 -6.30
C LEU A 124 3.89 -15.86 -5.81
N ARG A 125 4.06 -15.50 -4.53
CA ARG A 125 5.37 -15.10 -3.97
C ARG A 125 6.40 -16.24 -3.99
N ALA A 126 5.93 -17.49 -4.12
CA ALA A 126 6.73 -18.72 -4.09
C ALA A 126 6.53 -19.54 -5.37
N HIS A 127 6.74 -18.95 -6.53
CA HIS A 127 6.68 -19.59 -7.85
C HIS A 127 5.32 -20.15 -8.27
N GLY A 128 4.24 -19.81 -7.58
CA GLY A 128 2.93 -20.44 -7.79
C GLY A 128 2.76 -21.76 -7.05
N TRP A 129 3.57 -22.04 -6.04
CA TRP A 129 3.61 -23.29 -5.28
C TRP A 129 2.44 -23.38 -4.29
N THR A 130 1.92 -24.59 -4.08
CA THR A 130 0.85 -24.86 -3.11
C THR A 130 1.37 -25.10 -1.69
N ARG A 131 2.67 -25.25 -1.51
CA ARG A 131 3.32 -25.66 -0.26
C ARG A 131 2.91 -24.84 0.96
N ASP A 132 2.87 -23.51 0.82
CA ASP A 132 2.56 -22.58 1.91
C ASP A 132 1.06 -22.35 2.10
N LEU A 133 0.21 -22.90 1.23
CA LEU A 133 -1.23 -22.79 1.35
C LEU A 133 -1.75 -23.66 2.51
N PRO A 134 -2.84 -23.27 3.18
CA PRO A 134 -3.52 -24.13 4.13
C PRO A 134 -4.11 -25.36 3.44
N HIS A 135 -4.44 -26.40 4.22
CA HIS A 135 -4.98 -27.65 3.67
C HIS A 135 -6.25 -27.45 2.83
N TYR A 136 -7.17 -26.63 3.35
CA TYR A 136 -8.30 -26.10 2.58
C TYR A 136 -7.98 -24.67 2.17
N ASN A 137 -8.01 -24.38 0.86
CA ASN A 137 -7.61 -23.08 0.33
C ASN A 137 -8.44 -22.70 -0.91
N ARG A 138 -8.41 -21.40 -1.25
CA ARG A 138 -9.19 -20.87 -2.36
C ARG A 138 -8.54 -21.07 -3.74
N VAL A 139 -7.29 -21.51 -3.80
CA VAL A 139 -6.55 -21.69 -5.06
C VAL A 139 -6.79 -23.07 -5.66
N THR A 140 -6.74 -24.12 -4.83
CA THR A 140 -6.87 -25.51 -5.29
C THR A 140 -8.04 -26.27 -4.66
N GLY A 141 -8.80 -25.62 -3.78
CA GLY A 141 -9.82 -26.24 -2.94
C GLY A 141 -9.19 -27.00 -1.76
N GLN A 142 -8.53 -28.09 -2.01
CA GLN A 142 -7.89 -28.94 -0.99
C GLN A 142 -6.52 -29.39 -1.46
N LYS A 143 -5.57 -29.46 -0.52
CA LYS A 143 -4.25 -30.05 -0.79
C LYS A 143 -4.33 -31.57 -0.89
N SER A 144 -3.43 -32.13 -1.67
CA SER A 144 -3.25 -33.62 -1.72
C SER A 144 -2.81 -34.11 -0.34
N THR A 145 -3.18 -35.37 -0.06
CA THR A 145 -2.64 -36.12 1.10
C THR A 145 -1.29 -36.74 0.81
N ASP A 146 -0.88 -36.78 -0.47
CA ASP A 146 0.44 -37.27 -0.87
C ASP A 146 1.48 -36.14 -0.71
N PRO A 147 2.48 -36.30 0.19
CA PRO A 147 3.52 -35.30 0.38
C PRO A 147 4.38 -35.05 -0.86
N PHE A 148 4.53 -36.05 -1.73
CA PHE A 148 5.30 -35.92 -2.97
C PHE A 148 4.59 -34.99 -3.96
N ASP A 149 3.29 -35.15 -4.18
CA ASP A 149 2.50 -34.30 -5.03
C ASP A 149 2.55 -32.85 -4.58
N GLU A 150 2.34 -32.58 -3.28
CA GLU A 150 2.36 -31.24 -2.74
C GLU A 150 3.76 -30.60 -2.77
N SER A 151 4.82 -31.42 -2.71
CA SER A 151 6.19 -30.91 -2.78
C SER A 151 6.57 -30.31 -4.13
N PHE A 152 5.85 -30.69 -5.21
CA PHE A 152 6.17 -30.29 -6.57
C PHE A 152 4.98 -29.68 -7.33
N LYS A 153 3.91 -29.32 -6.62
CA LYS A 153 2.69 -28.79 -7.23
C LYS A 153 2.74 -27.27 -7.36
N PHE A 154 2.93 -26.80 -8.60
CA PHE A 154 2.91 -25.40 -9.00
C PHE A 154 1.65 -25.13 -9.83
N VAL A 155 0.83 -24.18 -9.44
CA VAL A 155 -0.51 -23.97 -10.00
C VAL A 155 -0.73 -22.58 -10.59
N LEU A 156 0.17 -21.66 -10.32
CA LEU A 156 0.14 -20.29 -10.81
C LEU A 156 1.51 -19.88 -11.39
N PRO A 157 1.56 -18.97 -12.38
CA PRO A 157 2.80 -18.38 -12.87
C PRO A 157 3.33 -17.37 -11.84
N GLY A 158 4.08 -17.84 -10.87
CA GLY A 158 4.51 -17.06 -9.73
C GLY A 158 5.95 -16.52 -9.82
N TYR A 159 6.37 -15.85 -8.78
CA TYR A 159 7.66 -15.17 -8.64
C TYR A 159 8.49 -15.79 -7.52
N ASN A 160 9.76 -15.43 -7.45
CA ASN A 160 10.60 -15.70 -6.29
C ASN A 160 10.68 -14.45 -5.40
N LEU A 161 9.67 -14.25 -4.56
CA LEU A 161 9.52 -13.07 -3.69
C LEU A 161 9.40 -13.45 -2.20
N ARG A 162 9.88 -14.62 -1.84
CA ARG A 162 9.85 -15.07 -0.44
C ARG A 162 10.78 -14.20 0.40
N PRO A 163 10.33 -13.72 1.58
CA PRO A 163 11.18 -12.96 2.49
C PRO A 163 12.30 -13.85 3.06
N LEU A 164 13.42 -13.24 3.37
CA LEU A 164 14.49 -13.88 4.13
C LEU A 164 14.15 -13.88 5.63
N GLU A 165 14.55 -14.95 6.34
CA GLU A 165 14.40 -15.03 7.81
C GLU A 165 15.11 -13.85 8.52
N MET A 166 16.24 -13.42 8.01
CA MET A 166 16.96 -12.25 8.53
C MET A 166 16.13 -10.98 8.43
N SER A 167 15.43 -10.78 7.32
CA SER A 167 14.53 -9.63 7.15
C SER A 167 13.38 -9.68 8.16
N GLY A 168 12.84 -10.87 8.44
CA GLY A 168 11.82 -11.06 9.48
C GLY A 168 12.33 -10.72 10.88
N ALA A 169 13.53 -11.16 11.22
CA ALA A 169 14.16 -10.85 12.50
C ALA A 169 14.41 -9.35 12.68
N LEU A 170 14.96 -8.68 11.65
CA LEU A 170 15.14 -7.23 11.64
C LEU A 170 13.79 -6.49 11.75
N GLY A 171 12.78 -6.92 10.98
CA GLY A 171 11.45 -6.32 10.99
C GLY A 171 10.80 -6.37 12.37
N THR A 172 10.95 -7.46 13.09
CA THR A 172 10.44 -7.61 14.46
C THR A 172 11.03 -6.55 15.40
N GLU A 173 12.32 -6.28 15.30
CA GLU A 173 12.97 -5.24 16.13
C GLU A 173 12.64 -3.82 15.65
N GLN A 174 12.51 -3.62 14.34
CA GLN A 174 12.12 -2.32 13.77
C GLN A 174 10.67 -1.95 14.13
N LEU A 175 9.77 -2.93 14.12
CA LEU A 175 8.36 -2.71 14.43
C LEU A 175 8.15 -2.20 15.86
N LYS A 176 8.99 -2.61 16.81
CA LYS A 176 8.96 -2.11 18.19
C LYS A 176 9.25 -0.60 18.27
N LYS A 177 10.04 -0.07 17.34
CA LYS A 177 10.42 1.35 17.28
C LYS A 177 9.41 2.22 16.54
N LEU A 178 8.54 1.61 15.72
CA LEU A 178 7.62 2.32 14.83
C LEU A 178 6.77 3.40 15.52
N PRO A 179 6.15 3.16 16.69
CA PRO A 179 5.34 4.19 17.36
C PRO A 179 6.14 5.46 17.68
N ASP A 180 7.37 5.30 18.18
CA ASP A 180 8.24 6.43 18.50
C ASP A 180 8.75 7.13 17.25
N LEU A 181 9.08 6.39 16.20
CA LEU A 181 9.50 6.98 14.92
C LEU A 181 8.39 7.84 14.32
N ILE A 182 7.14 7.38 14.32
CA ILE A 182 5.99 8.15 13.85
C ILE A 182 5.78 9.39 14.73
N ARG A 183 5.82 9.25 16.04
CA ARG A 183 5.68 10.37 16.98
C ARG A 183 6.72 11.46 16.71
N VAL A 184 8.00 11.08 16.60
CA VAL A 184 9.10 12.04 16.33
C VAL A 184 8.91 12.73 14.97
N ARG A 185 8.47 12.02 13.93
CA ARG A 185 8.17 12.62 12.63
C ARG A 185 7.04 13.66 12.72
N ARG A 186 5.98 13.34 13.45
CA ARG A 186 4.87 14.28 13.69
C ARG A 186 5.31 15.50 14.49
N ASP A 187 6.10 15.31 15.54
CA ASP A 187 6.67 16.40 16.36
C ASP A 187 7.56 17.31 15.49
N ASN A 188 8.42 16.72 14.66
CA ASN A 188 9.27 17.46 13.73
C ASN A 188 8.45 18.24 12.70
N ALA A 189 7.41 17.65 12.13
CA ALA A 189 6.52 18.32 11.18
C ALA A 189 5.80 19.48 11.83
N ALA A 190 5.28 19.32 13.05
CA ALA A 190 4.67 20.41 13.81
C ALA A 190 5.66 21.54 14.10
N TYR A 191 6.89 21.21 14.47
CA TYR A 191 7.94 22.19 14.68
C TYR A 191 8.28 22.95 13.39
N LEU A 192 8.47 22.24 12.27
CA LEU A 192 8.76 22.87 10.97
C LEU A 192 7.60 23.75 10.49
N LYS A 193 6.35 23.32 10.65
CA LYS A 193 5.18 24.14 10.33
C LYS A 193 5.20 25.49 11.07
N ASN A 194 5.60 25.49 12.33
CA ASN A 194 5.70 26.71 13.13
C ASN A 194 6.87 27.61 12.69
N LEU A 195 7.97 27.03 12.20
CA LEU A 195 9.13 27.80 11.70
C LEU A 195 8.88 28.43 10.33
N VAL A 196 8.17 27.71 9.46
CA VAL A 196 7.90 28.10 8.06
C VAL A 196 6.59 28.92 7.98
N SER A 197 6.19 29.56 9.07
CA SER A 197 4.98 30.39 9.07
C SER A 197 4.95 31.38 7.90
N ASN A 198 3.79 31.85 7.54
CA ASN A 198 3.31 32.59 6.36
C ASN A 198 4.25 33.66 5.71
N ASP A 199 5.41 33.93 6.29
CA ASP A 199 6.33 34.99 5.84
C ASP A 199 7.23 34.62 4.66
N PHE A 200 7.33 33.33 4.31
CA PHE A 200 8.27 32.82 3.29
C PHE A 200 7.67 32.60 1.91
N GLY A 201 6.37 32.75 1.74
CA GLY A 201 5.70 32.49 0.45
C GLY A 201 5.76 31.03 -0.01
N VAL A 202 5.98 30.08 0.90
CA VAL A 202 5.98 28.65 0.64
C VAL A 202 4.66 28.01 1.06
N THR A 203 4.26 26.96 0.35
CA THR A 203 3.08 26.15 0.68
C THR A 203 3.53 24.85 1.35
N ILE A 204 2.98 24.56 2.51
CA ILE A 204 3.22 23.29 3.22
C ILE A 204 2.08 22.33 2.89
N GLN A 205 2.40 21.05 2.68
CA GLN A 205 1.39 20.02 2.45
C GLN A 205 0.29 20.04 3.52
N LYS A 206 -0.96 20.17 3.07
CA LYS A 206 -2.14 20.13 3.93
C LYS A 206 -2.45 18.70 4.33
N GLU A 207 -2.51 18.45 5.61
CA GLU A 207 -2.82 17.16 6.19
C GLU A 207 -4.33 16.87 6.08
N ILE A 208 -4.71 15.70 5.55
CA ILE A 208 -6.11 15.29 5.41
C ILE A 208 -6.55 14.50 6.66
N GLY A 209 -5.74 13.56 7.09
CA GLY A 209 -5.96 12.76 8.29
C GLY A 209 -4.80 12.91 9.26
N GLU A 210 -4.39 11.82 9.86
CA GLU A 210 -3.19 11.74 10.70
C GLU A 210 -2.02 11.27 9.84
N SER A 211 -1.25 12.19 9.27
CA SER A 211 -0.06 11.84 8.46
C SER A 211 1.02 11.17 9.30
N SER A 212 1.73 10.23 8.70
CA SER A 212 2.94 9.64 9.29
C SER A 212 4.22 10.43 8.96
N TRP A 213 4.10 11.49 8.16
CA TRP A 213 5.17 12.43 7.80
C TRP A 213 6.46 11.75 7.35
N PHE A 214 6.35 10.98 6.28
CA PHE A 214 7.51 10.36 5.62
C PHE A 214 8.50 11.42 5.12
N GLY A 215 7.99 12.47 4.51
CA GLY A 215 8.70 13.65 4.07
C GLY A 215 7.96 14.93 4.45
N PHE A 216 8.68 16.04 4.45
CA PHE A 216 8.13 17.39 4.63
C PHE A 216 8.34 18.17 3.34
N SER A 217 7.25 18.48 2.63
CA SER A 217 7.28 19.22 1.37
C SER A 217 7.06 20.73 1.59
N LEU A 218 7.77 21.53 0.84
CA LEU A 218 7.68 22.99 0.78
C LEU A 218 7.40 23.44 -0.65
#